data_040a10247e6b29da01b6997f42a79fc5
#
_entry.id   040a10247e6b29da01b6997f42a79fc5
#
_cell.length_a   1.000
_cell.length_b   1.000
_cell.length_c   1.000
_cell.angle_alpha   90.00
_cell.angle_beta   90.00
_cell.angle_gamma   90.00
#
_symmetry.space_group_name_H-M   'P 1'
#
loop_
_entity.id
_entity.type
_entity.pdbx_description
1 polymer ?
#
loop_
_entity_poly.entity_id
_entity_poly.type
_entity_poly.pdbx_seq_one_letter_code
_entity_poly.pdbx_strand_id
1 'polypeptide(L)'
;MKKLTVILMVLIMTASLAACGGNGGETSDNNSSISSQSDSNSSNEISSEAKADLSNPSVVVEFGDFDAIEKLGKDMQNFAVEENTVIKITGLYSCPGTTPSIVEDDGTGKTKKGISMFLEDGIDKPAVGAKIEAVGVAVKGEYFMEFHVSADGFKVLE
;
A
#
# COMPACT_ATOMS: atom_id res chain seq x y z
N MET A 1 -9.10 21.46 -41.94
CA MET A 1 -8.86 22.62 -41.07
C MET A 1 -9.37 22.27 -39.67
N LYS A 2 -8.48 21.90 -38.76
CA LYS A 2 -8.65 21.83 -37.28
C LYS A 2 -7.46 21.05 -36.71
N LYS A 3 -6.28 21.63 -36.88
CA LYS A 3 -5.05 21.22 -36.17
C LYS A 3 -4.49 22.54 -35.65
N LEU A 4 -4.78 22.88 -34.40
CA LEU A 4 -4.04 23.89 -33.62
C LEU A 4 -4.73 24.10 -32.27
N THR A 5 -4.50 23.27 -31.30
CA THR A 5 -4.72 23.63 -29.87
C THR A 5 -4.15 22.56 -28.96
N VAL A 6 -2.89 22.24 -29.06
CA VAL A 6 -2.19 21.42 -28.05
C VAL A 6 -0.74 21.88 -27.92
N ILE A 7 -0.53 23.16 -27.74
CA ILE A 7 0.79 23.68 -27.33
C ILE A 7 0.49 24.90 -26.46
N LEU A 8 0.17 24.68 -25.20
CA LEU A 8 0.34 25.72 -24.16
C LEU A 8 -0.02 25.16 -22.77
N MET A 9 0.73 24.21 -22.25
CA MET A 9 0.74 23.90 -20.81
C MET A 9 1.99 23.11 -20.41
N VAL A 10 3.14 23.61 -20.82
CA VAL A 10 4.43 23.15 -20.27
C VAL A 10 5.26 24.39 -20.02
N LEU A 11 4.99 25.06 -18.94
CA LEU A 11 5.93 26.04 -18.35
C LEU A 11 5.31 26.58 -17.05
N ILE A 12 5.55 25.95 -15.96
CA ILE A 12 5.64 26.57 -14.61
C ILE A 12 5.90 25.41 -13.63
N MET A 13 7.16 25.06 -13.43
CA MET A 13 7.64 24.45 -12.17
C MET A 13 9.16 24.50 -12.17
N THR A 14 9.69 25.68 -11.97
CA THR A 14 11.06 25.84 -11.51
C THR A 14 11.07 26.86 -10.39
N ALA A 15 11.80 26.54 -9.36
CA ALA A 15 12.25 27.39 -8.27
C ALA A 15 11.52 27.19 -6.92
N SER A 16 12.16 26.38 -6.08
CA SER A 16 12.38 26.73 -4.66
C SER A 16 13.43 25.80 -4.07
N LEU A 17 14.69 26.05 -4.38
CA LEU A 17 15.86 25.65 -3.61
C LEU A 17 16.37 26.91 -2.91
N ALA A 18 16.22 27.02 -1.62
CA ALA A 18 17.01 27.85 -0.70
C ALA A 18 16.55 27.51 0.71
N ALA A 19 17.34 27.04 1.53
CA ALA A 19 18.54 27.35 2.20
C ALA A 19 18.32 26.95 3.66
N CYS A 20 19.02 25.95 4.09
CA CYS A 20 19.29 25.75 5.52
C CYS A 20 20.81 25.80 5.69
N GLY A 21 21.28 26.86 6.26
CA GLY A 21 22.68 27.04 6.61
C GLY A 21 22.84 27.89 7.84
N GLY A 22 23.62 27.39 8.79
CA GLY A 22 24.40 28.19 9.71
C GLY A 22 23.91 28.20 11.16
N ASN A 23 24.44 27.48 12.02
CA ASN A 23 25.65 27.56 12.86
C ASN A 23 25.60 28.58 14.01
N GLY A 24 25.77 28.09 15.24
CA GLY A 24 26.66 28.71 16.22
C GLY A 24 26.05 29.37 17.42
N GLY A 25 26.38 28.86 18.61
CA GLY A 25 26.91 29.67 19.68
C GLY A 25 26.07 29.87 20.95
N GLU A 26 26.37 29.08 21.94
CA GLU A 26 26.73 29.42 23.33
C GLU A 26 25.76 30.14 24.30
N THR A 27 25.54 29.40 25.39
CA THR A 27 25.52 29.75 26.83
C THR A 27 24.64 30.88 27.36
N SER A 28 23.71 30.54 28.25
CA SER A 28 23.82 30.82 29.69
C SER A 28 22.51 30.56 30.47
N ASP A 29 22.68 29.95 31.61
CA ASP A 29 21.83 29.74 32.75
C ASP A 29 20.67 30.73 33.01
N ASN A 30 19.47 30.22 33.37
CA ASN A 30 18.90 30.38 34.72
C ASN A 30 17.51 29.70 34.89
N ASN A 31 17.52 28.79 35.78
CA ASN A 31 16.55 28.41 36.80
C ASN A 31 15.24 29.23 36.87
N SER A 32 14.11 28.54 36.73
CA SER A 32 12.98 28.60 37.69
C SER A 32 11.91 27.57 37.36
N SER A 33 11.62 26.75 38.34
CA SER A 33 10.53 25.84 38.51
C SER A 33 9.18 26.48 38.22
N ILE A 34 8.26 25.74 37.59
CA ILE A 34 6.87 25.53 38.04
C ILE A 34 6.31 24.33 37.24
N SER A 35 5.85 23.38 38.02
CA SER A 35 5.06 22.20 37.66
C SER A 35 3.76 22.56 36.94
N SER A 36 3.43 21.83 35.90
CA SER A 36 2.07 21.42 35.63
C SER A 36 2.11 20.20 34.72
N GLN A 37 1.72 19.09 35.29
CA GLN A 37 1.37 17.84 34.62
C GLN A 37 0.33 18.11 33.54
N SER A 38 0.56 17.52 32.39
CA SER A 38 -0.48 17.04 31.50
C SER A 38 0.07 15.85 30.75
N ASP A 39 -0.15 14.71 31.35
CA ASP A 39 -0.04 13.42 30.70
C ASP A 39 -0.99 13.39 29.52
N SER A 40 -0.42 13.24 28.34
CA SER A 40 -1.13 12.73 27.18
C SER A 40 -0.22 11.71 26.54
N ASN A 41 -0.05 10.60 27.24
CA ASN A 41 0.49 9.38 26.70
C ASN A 41 -0.60 8.77 25.85
N SER A 42 -0.72 9.18 24.59
CA SER A 42 -1.48 8.43 23.60
C SER A 42 -0.59 7.31 23.09
N SER A 43 -0.37 6.33 23.95
CA SER A 43 0.00 5.01 23.50
C SER A 43 -1.22 4.48 22.74
N ASN A 44 -1.13 4.49 21.41
CA ASN A 44 -1.96 3.64 20.59
C ASN A 44 -1.64 2.20 21.02
N GLU A 45 -2.40 1.70 22.00
CA GLU A 45 -2.56 0.28 22.17
C GLU A 45 -3.15 -0.22 20.85
N ILE A 46 -2.30 -0.89 20.07
CA ILE A 46 -2.75 -1.76 18.99
C ILE A 46 -3.61 -2.80 19.71
N SER A 47 -4.91 -2.59 19.64
CA SER A 47 -5.89 -3.58 20.03
C SER A 47 -5.46 -4.89 19.38
N SER A 48 -5.33 -5.93 20.18
CA SER A 48 -5.10 -7.28 19.68
C SER A 48 -6.38 -7.73 18.95
N GLU A 49 -6.52 -7.26 17.72
CA GLU A 49 -7.59 -7.71 16.83
C GLU A 49 -7.45 -9.21 16.65
N ALA A 50 -8.53 -9.91 16.89
CA ALA A 50 -8.61 -11.35 16.67
C ALA A 50 -8.10 -11.64 15.26
N LYS A 51 -6.97 -12.36 15.16
CA LYS A 51 -6.34 -12.71 13.88
C LYS A 51 -7.41 -13.35 12.99
N ALA A 52 -7.72 -12.74 11.86
CA ALA A 52 -8.73 -13.23 10.95
C ALA A 52 -8.40 -14.68 10.53
N ASP A 53 -9.41 -15.53 10.48
CA ASP A 53 -9.25 -16.91 10.01
C ASP A 53 -9.01 -16.92 8.49
N LEU A 54 -7.77 -17.01 8.10
CA LEU A 54 -7.34 -17.03 6.69
C LEU A 54 -7.68 -18.35 5.97
N SER A 55 -8.19 -19.36 6.67
CA SER A 55 -8.48 -20.68 6.07
C SER A 55 -9.71 -20.69 5.17
N ASN A 56 -10.58 -19.69 5.27
CA ASN A 56 -11.85 -19.63 4.56
C ASN A 56 -12.04 -18.29 3.82
N PRO A 57 -11.33 -18.04 2.70
CA PRO A 57 -11.45 -16.80 1.95
C PRO A 57 -12.83 -16.66 1.33
N SER A 58 -13.45 -15.48 1.50
CA SER A 58 -14.75 -15.14 0.90
C SER A 58 -14.62 -14.65 -0.54
N VAL A 59 -13.44 -14.15 -0.90
CA VAL A 59 -13.10 -13.72 -2.26
C VAL A 59 -11.88 -14.50 -2.72
N VAL A 60 -11.99 -15.15 -3.88
CA VAL A 60 -10.89 -15.93 -4.48
C VAL A 60 -10.67 -15.46 -5.91
N VAL A 61 -9.42 -15.10 -6.22
CA VAL A 61 -8.98 -14.78 -7.58
C VAL A 61 -7.88 -15.78 -7.96
N GLU A 62 -8.16 -16.60 -8.96
CA GLU A 62 -7.22 -17.61 -9.43
C GLU A 62 -6.23 -17.02 -10.46
N PHE A 63 -5.10 -17.69 -10.62
CA PHE A 63 -4.11 -17.32 -11.62
C PHE A 63 -4.69 -17.35 -13.04
N GLY A 64 -4.49 -16.27 -13.80
CA GLY A 64 -5.01 -16.12 -15.16
C GLY A 64 -6.41 -15.50 -15.23
N ASP A 65 -7.05 -15.19 -14.11
CA ASP A 65 -8.35 -14.52 -14.10
C ASP A 65 -8.15 -12.98 -14.07
N PHE A 66 -7.82 -12.44 -15.24
CA PHE A 66 -7.59 -11.01 -15.42
C PHE A 66 -8.84 -10.17 -15.09
N ASP A 67 -10.01 -10.64 -15.44
CA ASP A 67 -11.26 -9.90 -15.20
C ASP A 67 -11.60 -9.86 -13.71
N ALA A 68 -11.38 -10.96 -12.98
CA ALA A 68 -11.59 -11.00 -11.54
C ALA A 68 -10.66 -10.07 -10.78
N ILE A 69 -9.36 -10.03 -11.12
CA ILE A 69 -8.42 -9.12 -10.45
C ILE A 69 -8.73 -7.65 -10.78
N GLU A 70 -9.15 -7.35 -12.03
CA GLU A 70 -9.57 -6.00 -12.41
C GLU A 70 -10.83 -5.57 -11.63
N LYS A 71 -11.81 -6.46 -11.53
CA LYS A 71 -13.02 -6.19 -10.77
C LYS A 71 -12.73 -5.96 -9.31
N LEU A 72 -11.96 -6.86 -8.67
CA LEU A 72 -11.58 -6.72 -7.27
C LEU A 72 -10.82 -5.41 -7.01
N GLY A 73 -9.89 -5.03 -7.90
CA GLY A 73 -9.17 -3.76 -7.80
C GLY A 73 -10.11 -2.54 -7.84
N LYS A 74 -11.12 -2.55 -8.70
CA LYS A 74 -12.15 -1.50 -8.76
C LYS A 74 -13.02 -1.48 -7.51
N ASP A 75 -13.42 -2.64 -7.02
CA ASP A 75 -14.26 -2.78 -5.82
C ASP A 75 -13.50 -2.24 -4.59
N MET A 76 -12.20 -2.54 -4.46
CA MET A 76 -11.36 -2.00 -3.39
C MET A 76 -11.18 -0.48 -3.49
N GLN A 77 -10.96 0.07 -4.68
CA GLN A 77 -10.86 1.52 -4.90
C GLN A 77 -12.15 2.28 -4.54
N ASN A 78 -13.30 1.64 -4.70
CA ASN A 78 -14.60 2.24 -4.44
C ASN A 78 -15.18 1.87 -3.07
N PHE A 79 -14.39 1.28 -2.17
CA PHE A 79 -14.85 0.79 -0.85
C PHE A 79 -16.04 -0.19 -0.95
N ALA A 80 -16.13 -0.95 -2.04
CA ALA A 80 -17.19 -1.93 -2.26
C ALA A 80 -16.87 -3.31 -1.65
N VAL A 81 -15.63 -3.51 -1.17
CA VAL A 81 -15.24 -4.68 -0.37
C VAL A 81 -15.45 -4.34 1.09
N GLU A 82 -16.09 -5.22 1.84
CA GLU A 82 -16.30 -5.04 3.27
C GLU A 82 -14.98 -5.18 4.04
N GLU A 83 -14.82 -4.41 5.11
CA GLU A 83 -13.67 -4.52 6.01
C GLU A 83 -13.60 -5.90 6.64
N ASN A 84 -12.39 -6.42 6.84
CA ASN A 84 -12.10 -7.79 7.31
C ASN A 84 -12.53 -8.92 6.36
N THR A 85 -12.93 -8.60 5.11
CA THR A 85 -13.10 -9.63 4.09
C THR A 85 -11.79 -10.37 3.87
N VAL A 86 -11.80 -11.69 3.99
CA VAL A 86 -10.65 -12.55 3.68
C VAL A 86 -10.58 -12.77 2.18
N ILE A 87 -9.46 -12.41 1.59
CA ILE A 87 -9.22 -12.43 0.14
C ILE A 87 -8.03 -13.36 -0.13
N LYS A 88 -8.18 -14.25 -1.10
CA LYS A 88 -7.10 -15.06 -1.65
C LYS A 88 -6.87 -14.66 -3.11
N ILE A 89 -5.62 -14.39 -3.46
CA ILE A 89 -5.23 -14.07 -4.83
C ILE A 89 -4.02 -14.92 -5.21
N THR A 90 -4.07 -15.54 -6.39
CA THR A 90 -2.92 -16.20 -7.02
C THR A 90 -2.54 -15.39 -8.27
N GLY A 91 -1.29 -14.98 -8.40
CA GLY A 91 -0.84 -14.14 -9.51
C GLY A 91 0.67 -13.99 -9.57
N LEU A 92 1.16 -13.02 -10.34
CA LEU A 92 2.58 -12.74 -10.46
C LEU A 92 2.98 -11.61 -9.50
N TYR A 93 4.07 -11.82 -8.77
CA TYR A 93 4.65 -10.78 -7.93
C TYR A 93 5.21 -9.64 -8.77
N SER A 94 4.90 -8.42 -8.38
CA SER A 94 5.43 -7.19 -8.96
C SER A 94 5.75 -6.19 -7.86
N CYS A 95 6.72 -5.33 -8.09
CA CYS A 95 7.08 -4.30 -7.12
C CYS A 95 7.47 -3.01 -7.85
N PRO A 96 6.49 -2.28 -8.40
CA PRO A 96 6.76 -1.00 -9.03
C PRO A 96 7.18 0.02 -7.95
N GLY A 97 8.44 0.47 -8.03
CA GLY A 97 9.04 1.29 -6.96
C GLY A 97 9.22 0.50 -5.67
N THR A 98 8.49 0.86 -4.63
CA THR A 98 8.58 0.23 -3.30
C THR A 98 7.33 -0.56 -2.90
N THR A 99 6.27 -0.53 -3.71
CA THR A 99 4.97 -1.10 -3.37
C THR A 99 4.85 -2.53 -3.90
N PRO A 100 4.82 -3.55 -3.04
CA PRO A 100 4.50 -4.91 -3.44
C PRO A 100 3.13 -4.99 -4.07
N SER A 101 2.99 -5.78 -5.12
CA SER A 101 1.72 -5.95 -5.83
C SER A 101 1.61 -7.37 -6.38
N ILE A 102 0.40 -7.87 -6.47
CA ILE A 102 0.09 -9.07 -7.21
C ILE A 102 -0.61 -8.67 -8.50
N VAL A 103 -0.14 -9.18 -9.62
CA VAL A 103 -0.61 -8.74 -10.94
C VAL A 103 -0.97 -9.92 -11.83
N GLU A 104 -1.92 -9.67 -12.71
CA GLU A 104 -2.26 -10.52 -13.84
C GLU A 104 -2.10 -9.74 -15.15
N ASP A 105 -1.92 -10.46 -16.22
CA ASP A 105 -1.76 -9.92 -17.55
C ASP A 105 -2.88 -10.44 -18.46
N ASP A 106 -3.30 -9.63 -19.41
CA ASP A 106 -4.42 -9.95 -20.31
C ASP A 106 -4.06 -11.01 -21.37
N GLY A 107 -2.93 -11.70 -21.23
CA GLY A 107 -2.43 -12.67 -22.18
C GLY A 107 -1.74 -12.05 -23.41
N THR A 108 -1.79 -10.74 -23.58
CA THR A 108 -1.10 -10.03 -24.66
C THR A 108 0.26 -9.43 -24.23
N GLY A 109 0.53 -9.43 -22.94
CA GLY A 109 1.71 -8.81 -22.34
C GLY A 109 1.69 -7.28 -22.34
N LYS A 110 0.61 -6.65 -22.82
CA LYS A 110 0.49 -5.19 -22.95
C LYS A 110 -0.25 -4.56 -21.77
N THR A 111 -1.21 -5.26 -21.21
CA THR A 111 -2.05 -4.75 -20.14
C THR A 111 -1.86 -5.63 -18.91
N LYS A 112 -1.53 -5.01 -17.79
CA LYS A 112 -1.45 -5.67 -16.49
C LYS A 112 -2.40 -4.99 -15.53
N LYS A 113 -3.10 -5.78 -14.77
CA LYS A 113 -3.94 -5.32 -13.66
C LYS A 113 -3.44 -5.95 -12.38
N GLY A 114 -3.64 -5.29 -11.28
CA GLY A 114 -3.16 -5.83 -10.02
C GLY A 114 -3.65 -5.07 -8.81
N ILE A 115 -3.30 -5.63 -7.67
CA ILE A 115 -3.67 -5.12 -6.36
C ILE A 115 -2.38 -4.93 -5.56
N SER A 116 -2.24 -3.76 -4.98
CA SER A 116 -1.15 -3.46 -4.05
C SER A 116 -1.34 -4.26 -2.76
N MET A 117 -0.24 -4.80 -2.24
CA MET A 117 -0.22 -5.57 -1.00
C MET A 117 0.52 -4.78 0.08
N PHE A 118 -0.04 -4.75 1.27
CA PHE A 118 0.61 -4.32 2.49
C PHE A 118 1.12 -5.56 3.21
N LEU A 119 2.39 -5.87 3.00
CA LEU A 119 3.01 -7.06 3.57
C LEU A 119 3.45 -6.79 5.01
N GLU A 120 3.19 -7.74 5.90
CA GLU A 120 3.74 -7.75 7.25
C GLU A 120 5.28 -7.72 7.22
N ASP A 121 5.89 -7.10 8.21
CA ASP A 121 7.35 -7.02 8.32
C ASP A 121 7.97 -8.43 8.44
N GLY A 122 9.10 -8.60 7.76
CA GLY A 122 9.84 -9.88 7.76
C GLY A 122 9.44 -10.85 6.65
N ILE A 123 8.47 -10.53 5.80
CA ILE A 123 8.16 -11.32 4.61
C ILE A 123 9.26 -11.11 3.55
N ASP A 124 9.94 -12.19 3.18
CA ASP A 124 10.92 -12.18 2.09
C ASP A 124 10.22 -11.91 0.74
N LYS A 125 10.64 -10.83 0.08
CA LYS A 125 10.07 -10.44 -1.21
C LYS A 125 10.69 -11.28 -2.33
N PRO A 126 9.88 -12.02 -3.10
CA PRO A 126 10.42 -12.84 -4.20
C PRO A 126 10.88 -11.99 -5.38
N ALA A 127 11.49 -12.63 -6.36
CA ALA A 127 11.82 -11.97 -7.62
C ALA A 127 10.55 -11.51 -8.35
N VAL A 128 10.64 -10.36 -9.02
CA VAL A 128 9.54 -9.86 -9.87
C VAL A 128 9.24 -10.89 -10.96
N GLY A 129 7.95 -11.22 -11.13
CA GLY A 129 7.47 -12.25 -12.03
C GLY A 129 7.35 -13.63 -11.39
N ALA A 130 7.78 -13.82 -10.15
CA ALA A 130 7.51 -15.07 -9.44
C ALA A 130 6.00 -15.25 -9.24
N LYS A 131 5.51 -16.48 -9.40
CA LYS A 131 4.13 -16.82 -9.09
C LYS A 131 3.95 -16.91 -7.59
N ILE A 132 2.96 -16.23 -7.06
CA ILE A 132 2.67 -16.19 -5.64
C ILE A 132 1.19 -16.47 -5.35
N GLU A 133 0.92 -16.93 -4.15
CA GLU A 133 -0.39 -16.94 -3.52
C GLU A 133 -0.35 -16.02 -2.32
N ALA A 134 -1.29 -15.10 -2.25
CA ALA A 134 -1.46 -14.20 -1.12
C ALA A 134 -2.88 -14.36 -0.54
N VAL A 135 -2.95 -14.67 0.74
CA VAL A 135 -4.19 -14.67 1.53
C VAL A 135 -4.07 -13.59 2.59
N GLY A 136 -5.05 -12.72 2.65
CA GLY A 136 -5.01 -11.59 3.55
C GLY A 136 -6.39 -11.03 3.79
N VAL A 137 -6.44 -9.85 4.41
CA VAL A 137 -7.69 -9.19 4.78
C VAL A 137 -7.79 -7.81 4.13
N ALA A 138 -9.01 -7.42 3.80
CA ALA A 138 -9.31 -6.06 3.39
C ALA A 138 -9.39 -5.16 4.64
N VAL A 139 -8.58 -4.11 4.66
CA VAL A 139 -8.55 -3.11 5.74
C VAL A 139 -8.95 -1.76 5.15
N LYS A 140 -9.75 -1.00 5.88
CA LYS A 140 -10.17 0.31 5.42
C LYS A 140 -9.03 1.31 5.54
N GLY A 141 -8.48 1.74 4.41
CA GLY A 141 -7.52 2.84 4.30
C GLY A 141 -8.20 4.21 4.17
N GLU A 142 -7.40 5.23 4.05
CA GLU A 142 -7.88 6.61 3.90
C GLU A 142 -8.56 6.86 2.54
N TYR A 143 -8.01 6.29 1.46
CA TYR A 143 -8.44 6.57 0.09
C TYR A 143 -9.03 5.36 -0.64
N PHE A 144 -8.80 4.15 -0.15
CA PHE A 144 -9.25 2.89 -0.73
C PHE A 144 -9.16 1.77 0.32
N MET A 145 -9.72 0.59 0.00
CA MET A 145 -9.48 -0.62 0.80
C MET A 145 -8.07 -1.14 0.53
N GLU A 146 -7.32 -1.42 1.58
CA GLU A 146 -5.97 -1.95 1.55
C GLU A 146 -6.00 -3.48 1.70
N PHE A 147 -5.12 -4.18 0.99
CA PHE A 147 -4.98 -5.63 1.10
C PHE A 147 -3.77 -5.97 1.99
N HIS A 148 -4.03 -6.33 3.22
CA HIS A 148 -3.02 -6.67 4.23
C HIS A 148 -2.75 -8.17 4.25
N VAL A 149 -1.49 -8.55 4.09
CA VAL A 149 -1.04 -9.94 3.99
C VAL A 149 -0.01 -10.24 5.07
N SER A 150 -0.32 -11.21 5.92
CA SER A 150 0.60 -11.71 6.95
C SER A 150 1.53 -12.78 6.41
N ALA A 151 2.58 -13.08 7.16
CA ALA A 151 3.56 -14.11 6.79
C ALA A 151 2.91 -15.49 6.55
N ASP A 152 1.91 -15.85 7.34
CA ASP A 152 1.17 -17.13 7.19
C ASP A 152 0.34 -17.18 5.90
N GLY A 153 -0.04 -16.01 5.37
CA GLY A 153 -0.85 -15.87 4.17
C GLY A 153 -0.06 -15.70 2.88
N PHE A 154 1.27 -15.62 2.93
CA PHE A 154 2.10 -15.38 1.76
C PHE A 154 2.91 -16.60 1.36
N LYS A 155 2.80 -17.02 0.09
CA LYS A 155 3.54 -18.18 -0.44
C LYS A 155 4.08 -17.90 -1.83
N VAL A 156 5.31 -18.30 -2.08
CA VAL A 156 5.89 -18.38 -3.43
C VAL A 156 5.57 -19.77 -3.99
N LEU A 157 4.99 -19.81 -5.18
CA LEU A 157 4.63 -21.04 -5.87
C LEU A 157 5.73 -21.41 -6.88
N GLU A 158 6.02 -22.68 -6.99
CA GLU A 158 7.00 -23.20 -7.97
C GLU A 158 6.42 -23.30 -9.38
#